data_a72878a17884139721a511431183afc2
#
_entry.id   a72878a17884139721a511431183afc2
#
_cell.length_a   1.000
_cell.length_b   1.000
_cell.length_c   1.000
_cell.angle_alpha   90.00
_cell.angle_beta   90.00
_cell.angle_gamma   90.00
#
_symmetry.space_group_name_H-M   'P 1'
#
loop_
_entity.id
_entity.type
_entity.pdbx_description
1 polymer ?
#
loop_
_entity_poly.entity_id
_entity_poly.type
_entity_poly.pdbx_seq_one_letter_code
_entity_poly.pdbx_strand_id
1 'polypeptide(L)'
;LADTGAYASYGPAVITRAVVHAAGPYEVPNVRVDATFYYTNNPMAGAFRGFGVPQVAVAHEGQMNALAKALNMDPIELRIINAHRPGSVTSTGQVLDENVGFVQCLEAVRDKASQVLPPCVPTAPNKRRGRGYGCMYYGIGNTGLPNPAGAFVEVLPDNSVNLMVGCAD
;
A
#
# COMPACT_ATOMS: atom_id res chain seq x y z
N LEU A 1 15.69 -2.75 -6.77
CA LEU A 1 15.84 -3.21 -8.17
C LEU A 1 14.55 -3.87 -8.63
N ALA A 2 14.08 -3.57 -9.85
CA ALA A 2 12.87 -4.15 -10.40
C ALA A 2 13.08 -4.57 -11.87
N ASP A 3 12.33 -5.57 -12.29
CA ASP A 3 12.26 -6.06 -13.66
C ASP A 3 11.00 -5.51 -14.32
N THR A 4 11.12 -4.88 -15.49
CA THR A 4 9.99 -4.38 -16.28
C THR A 4 9.64 -5.30 -17.46
N GLY A 5 10.37 -6.37 -17.67
CA GLY A 5 10.21 -7.26 -18.81
C GLY A 5 10.75 -6.64 -20.10
N ALA A 6 10.28 -7.16 -21.23
CA ALA A 6 10.83 -6.82 -22.55
C ALA A 6 10.50 -5.40 -23.04
N TYR A 7 9.44 -4.79 -22.55
CA TYR A 7 8.96 -3.46 -22.98
C TYR A 7 8.67 -2.57 -21.76
N ALA A 8 8.78 -1.25 -21.94
CA ALA A 8 8.56 -0.30 -20.85
C ALA A 8 7.15 -0.37 -20.26
N SER A 9 6.12 -0.35 -21.11
CA SER A 9 4.71 -0.30 -20.69
C SER A 9 4.52 0.65 -19.50
N TYR A 10 3.85 0.20 -18.43
CA TYR A 10 3.67 0.93 -17.20
C TYR A 10 4.77 0.67 -16.14
N GLY A 11 5.79 -0.12 -16.45
CA GLY A 11 6.88 -0.43 -15.52
C GLY A 11 7.49 0.79 -14.84
N PRO A 12 7.91 1.84 -15.58
CA PRO A 12 8.46 3.06 -14.99
C PRO A 12 7.52 3.75 -14.00
N ALA A 13 6.23 3.85 -14.33
CA ALA A 13 5.24 4.49 -13.47
C ALA A 13 4.97 3.66 -12.19
N VAL A 14 4.93 2.34 -12.32
CA VAL A 14 4.80 1.41 -11.19
C VAL A 14 5.97 1.57 -10.21
N ILE A 15 7.21 1.64 -10.70
CA ILE A 15 8.39 1.84 -9.86
C ILE A 15 8.37 3.22 -9.21
N THR A 16 7.99 4.27 -9.93
CA THR A 16 7.85 5.62 -9.36
C THR A 16 6.89 5.61 -8.17
N ARG A 17 5.74 4.94 -8.32
CA ARG A 17 4.77 4.84 -7.24
C ARG A 17 5.29 4.01 -6.06
N ALA A 18 6.02 2.95 -6.32
CA ALA A 18 6.70 2.16 -5.30
C ALA A 18 7.68 3.02 -4.48
N VAL A 19 8.50 3.85 -5.15
CA VAL A 19 9.47 4.75 -4.49
C VAL A 19 8.78 5.75 -3.58
N VAL A 20 7.71 6.39 -4.05
CA VAL A 20 6.93 7.37 -3.25
C VAL A 20 6.40 6.75 -1.96
N HIS A 21 6.07 5.46 -1.98
CA HIS A 21 5.46 4.76 -0.85
C HIS A 21 6.44 3.84 -0.09
N ALA A 22 7.74 3.92 -0.38
CA ALA A 22 8.73 2.96 0.13
C ALA A 22 8.88 2.96 1.66
N ALA A 23 8.69 4.12 2.31
CA ALA A 23 8.77 4.23 3.77
C ALA A 23 7.53 3.67 4.50
N GLY A 24 6.45 3.34 3.77
CA GLY A 24 5.20 2.93 4.36
C GLY A 24 4.48 4.04 5.14
N PRO A 25 3.48 3.71 5.94
CA PRO A 25 2.68 4.67 6.71
C PRO A 25 3.35 5.09 8.03
N TYR A 26 4.68 5.24 8.03
CA TYR A 26 5.47 5.45 9.22
C TYR A 26 6.23 6.77 9.19
N GLU A 27 6.39 7.39 10.35
CA GLU A 27 7.23 8.57 10.54
C GLU A 27 8.71 8.19 10.47
N VAL A 28 9.34 8.52 9.34
CA VAL A 28 10.77 8.33 9.12
C VAL A 28 11.37 9.68 8.75
N PRO A 29 12.14 10.33 9.65
CA PRO A 29 12.60 11.71 9.46
C PRO A 29 13.51 11.89 8.24
N ASN A 30 14.29 10.89 7.91
CA ASN A 30 15.28 10.97 6.83
C ASN A 30 15.09 9.76 5.91
N VAL A 31 14.59 9.98 4.71
CA VAL A 31 14.33 8.93 3.72
C VAL A 31 15.13 9.21 2.45
N ARG A 32 15.87 8.22 2.01
CA ARG A 32 16.47 8.19 0.68
C ARG A 32 16.11 6.87 0.01
N VAL A 33 15.57 6.96 -1.19
CA VAL A 33 15.19 5.79 -1.98
C VAL A 33 15.84 5.88 -3.34
N ASP A 34 16.68 4.91 -3.67
CA ASP A 34 17.30 4.76 -4.98
C ASP A 34 16.67 3.54 -5.64
N ALA A 35 15.96 3.74 -6.73
CA ALA A 35 15.30 2.67 -7.48
C ALA A 35 15.88 2.55 -8.89
N THR A 36 16.15 1.34 -9.30
CA THR A 36 16.60 1.02 -10.65
C THR A 36 15.72 -0.10 -11.21
N PHE A 37 15.30 0.06 -12.43
CA PHE A 37 14.55 -0.97 -13.15
C PHE A 37 15.26 -1.32 -14.45
N TYR A 38 15.13 -2.56 -14.86
CA TYR A 38 15.81 -3.09 -16.03
C TYR A 38 14.82 -3.67 -17.01
N TYR A 39 15.12 -3.51 -18.29
CA TYR A 39 14.50 -4.33 -19.32
C TYR A 39 15.13 -5.72 -19.29
N THR A 40 14.31 -6.72 -19.47
CA THR A 40 14.74 -8.12 -19.57
C THR A 40 13.99 -8.82 -20.69
N ASN A 41 14.36 -10.06 -20.96
CA ASN A 41 13.66 -10.91 -21.93
C ASN A 41 12.42 -11.62 -21.31
N ASN A 42 12.04 -11.25 -20.11
CA ASN A 42 10.84 -11.75 -19.46
C ASN A 42 9.56 -11.17 -20.11
N PRO A 43 8.40 -11.79 -19.90
CA PRO A 43 7.13 -11.19 -20.27
C PRO A 43 7.01 -9.76 -19.74
N MET A 44 6.32 -8.91 -20.48
CA MET A 44 6.11 -7.51 -20.13
C MET A 44 5.43 -7.38 -18.78
N ALA A 45 6.04 -6.63 -17.88
CA ALA A 45 5.43 -6.23 -16.61
C ALA A 45 4.58 -4.97 -16.83
N GLY A 46 3.43 -4.91 -16.16
CA GLY A 46 2.49 -3.81 -16.30
C GLY A 46 1.85 -3.42 -14.98
N ALA A 47 0.79 -2.64 -15.08
CA ALA A 47 0.00 -2.20 -13.94
C ALA A 47 -0.81 -3.36 -13.36
N PHE A 48 -0.56 -3.66 -12.10
CA PHE A 48 -1.40 -4.53 -11.29
C PHE A 48 -1.98 -3.70 -10.13
N ARG A 49 -3.15 -4.05 -9.62
CA ARG A 49 -3.82 -3.31 -8.53
C ARG A 49 -2.83 -2.99 -7.40
N GLY A 50 -2.80 -1.73 -6.97
CA GLY A 50 -1.81 -1.21 -6.02
C GLY A 50 -0.54 -0.64 -6.64
N PHE A 51 -0.29 -0.87 -7.94
CA PHE A 51 0.63 -0.14 -8.81
C PHE A 51 2.02 0.10 -8.20
N GLY A 52 2.64 -0.96 -7.64
CA GLY A 52 3.97 -0.92 -7.02
C GLY A 52 3.99 -0.79 -5.51
N VAL A 53 2.93 -0.28 -4.88
CA VAL A 53 2.87 -0.16 -3.42
C VAL A 53 2.84 -1.51 -2.72
N PRO A 54 2.11 -2.54 -3.17
CA PRO A 54 2.16 -3.87 -2.54
C PRO A 54 3.55 -4.49 -2.54
N GLN A 55 4.34 -4.25 -3.60
CA GLN A 55 5.69 -4.77 -3.70
C GLN A 55 6.62 -4.18 -2.61
N VAL A 56 6.57 -2.86 -2.40
CA VAL A 56 7.37 -2.23 -1.33
C VAL A 56 6.78 -2.47 0.05
N ALA A 57 5.46 -2.72 0.16
CA ALA A 57 4.84 -3.08 1.42
C ALA A 57 5.45 -4.37 2.00
N VAL A 58 5.76 -5.36 1.16
CA VAL A 58 6.47 -6.57 1.61
C VAL A 58 7.81 -6.21 2.26
N ALA A 59 8.52 -5.23 1.72
CA ALA A 59 9.83 -4.81 2.24
C ALA A 59 9.68 -4.08 3.57
N HIS A 60 8.94 -2.97 3.63
CA HIS A 60 8.85 -2.18 4.87
C HIS A 60 8.10 -2.93 5.99
N GLU A 61 7.07 -3.69 5.67
CA GLU A 61 6.36 -4.50 6.68
C GLU A 61 7.19 -5.68 7.17
N GLY A 62 7.99 -6.29 6.28
CA GLY A 62 8.98 -7.28 6.67
C GLY A 62 10.03 -6.72 7.63
N GLN A 63 10.50 -5.49 7.40
CA GLN A 63 11.41 -4.79 8.31
C GLN A 63 10.74 -4.47 9.65
N MET A 64 9.49 -3.99 9.66
CA MET A 64 8.76 -3.74 10.90
C MET A 64 8.61 -5.00 11.74
N ASN A 65 8.33 -6.14 11.11
CA ASN A 65 8.26 -7.43 11.81
C ASN A 65 9.64 -7.87 12.36
N ALA A 66 10.70 -7.68 11.60
CA ALA A 66 12.06 -8.01 12.03
C ALA A 66 12.50 -7.14 13.20
N LEU A 67 12.21 -5.84 13.16
CA LEU A 67 12.49 -4.90 14.24
C LEU A 67 11.69 -5.23 15.51
N ALA A 68 10.40 -5.50 15.37
CA ALA A 68 9.56 -5.90 16.51
C ALA A 68 10.13 -7.14 17.21
N LYS A 69 10.55 -8.14 16.44
CA LYS A 69 11.20 -9.34 16.96
C LYS A 69 12.53 -9.02 17.66
N ALA A 70 13.37 -8.20 17.06
CA ALA A 70 14.68 -7.83 17.62
C ALA A 70 14.55 -7.03 18.92
N LEU A 71 13.52 -6.19 19.03
CA LEU A 71 13.21 -5.39 20.20
C LEU A 71 12.37 -6.15 21.26
N ASN A 72 11.97 -7.38 20.98
CA ASN A 72 11.02 -8.14 21.79
C ASN A 72 9.74 -7.35 22.09
N MET A 73 9.21 -6.68 21.07
CA MET A 73 8.04 -5.80 21.14
C MET A 73 6.88 -6.40 20.33
N ASP A 74 5.66 -6.12 20.75
CA ASP A 74 4.48 -6.48 19.97
C ASP A 74 4.51 -5.78 18.60
N PRO A 75 4.27 -6.49 17.49
CA PRO A 75 4.36 -5.89 16.14
C PRO A 75 3.35 -4.77 15.89
N ILE A 76 2.18 -4.79 16.53
CA ILE A 76 1.20 -3.69 16.39
C ILE A 76 1.66 -2.49 17.22
N GLU A 77 2.14 -2.70 18.43
CA GLU A 77 2.64 -1.60 19.28
C GLU A 77 3.81 -0.86 18.59
N LEU A 78 4.75 -1.58 17.98
CA LEU A 78 5.82 -0.94 17.22
C LEU A 78 5.27 -0.07 16.08
N ARG A 79 4.21 -0.54 15.40
CA ARG A 79 3.55 0.22 14.34
C ARG A 79 2.81 1.44 14.88
N ILE A 80 2.13 1.33 16.00
CA ILE A 80 1.43 2.46 16.64
C ILE A 80 2.41 3.56 17.04
N ILE A 81 3.57 3.20 17.59
CA ILE A 81 4.61 4.16 17.99
C ILE A 81 5.11 4.96 16.79
N ASN A 82 5.29 4.30 15.65
CA ASN A 82 5.87 4.90 14.45
C ASN A 82 4.82 5.36 13.41
N ALA A 83 3.54 5.22 13.70
CA ALA A 83 2.47 5.51 12.76
C ALA A 83 2.37 6.99 12.39
N HIS A 84 2.08 7.27 11.14
CA HIS A 84 1.65 8.61 10.72
C HIS A 84 0.42 9.08 11.50
N ARG A 85 0.42 10.34 11.87
CA ARG A 85 -0.63 11.05 12.60
C ARG A 85 -0.96 12.36 11.91
N PRO A 86 -2.03 13.06 12.30
CA PRO A 86 -2.24 14.44 11.89
C PRO A 86 -0.98 15.29 12.16
N GLY A 87 -0.53 16.04 11.15
CA GLY A 87 0.69 16.82 11.20
C GLY A 87 1.98 16.08 10.80
N SER A 88 1.96 14.75 10.68
CA SER A 88 3.10 13.99 10.16
C SER A 88 3.45 14.41 8.74
N VAL A 89 4.73 14.35 8.41
CA VAL A 89 5.24 14.68 7.07
C VAL A 89 5.65 13.38 6.38
N THR A 90 5.07 13.11 5.21
CA THR A 90 5.44 11.94 4.40
C THR A 90 6.85 12.08 3.81
N SER A 91 7.41 10.98 3.32
CA SER A 91 8.72 10.99 2.63
C SER A 91 8.78 11.89 1.39
N THR A 92 7.63 12.33 0.87
CA THR A 92 7.52 13.25 -0.26
C THR A 92 7.24 14.70 0.15
N GLY A 93 7.22 14.99 1.46
CA GLY A 93 7.02 16.33 1.99
C GLY A 93 5.55 16.75 2.16
N GLN A 94 4.60 15.85 1.94
CA GLN A 94 3.20 16.14 2.21
C GLN A 94 2.94 16.18 3.72
N VAL A 95 2.37 17.27 4.21
CA VAL A 95 1.85 17.37 5.57
C VAL A 95 0.47 16.72 5.59
N LEU A 96 0.29 15.76 6.48
CA LEU A 96 -0.97 15.04 6.62
C LEU A 96 -1.96 15.86 7.48
N ASP A 97 -3.20 15.92 7.02
CA ASP A 97 -4.28 16.64 7.70
C ASP A 97 -4.91 15.82 8.86
N GLU A 98 -6.03 16.31 9.38
CA GLU A 98 -6.73 15.68 10.50
C GLU A 98 -7.40 14.34 10.15
N ASN A 99 -7.47 13.96 8.88
CA ASN A 99 -8.18 12.76 8.41
C ASN A 99 -7.31 11.49 8.41
N VAL A 100 -6.21 11.47 9.16
CA VAL A 100 -5.32 10.32 9.27
C VAL A 100 -5.82 9.35 10.35
N GLY A 101 -6.53 8.32 9.92
CA GLY A 101 -7.10 7.28 10.80
C GLY A 101 -6.21 6.05 11.02
N PHE A 102 -4.91 6.12 10.73
CA PHE A 102 -4.07 4.93 10.72
C PHE A 102 -3.89 4.32 12.12
N VAL A 103 -3.68 5.13 13.16
CA VAL A 103 -3.56 4.66 14.54
C VAL A 103 -4.86 3.98 14.99
N GLN A 104 -6.01 4.60 14.71
CA GLN A 104 -7.32 4.03 15.03
C GLN A 104 -7.55 2.67 14.34
N CYS A 105 -7.09 2.52 13.11
CA CYS A 105 -7.13 1.23 12.41
C CYS A 105 -6.27 0.17 13.09
N LEU A 106 -5.05 0.52 13.50
CA LEU A 106 -4.15 -0.41 14.21
C LEU A 106 -4.73 -0.85 15.55
N GLU A 107 -5.26 0.08 16.33
CA GLU A 107 -5.92 -0.21 17.62
C GLU A 107 -7.14 -1.12 17.43
N ALA A 108 -8.00 -0.82 16.47
CA ALA A 108 -9.16 -1.64 16.16
C ALA A 108 -8.78 -3.06 15.73
N VAL A 109 -7.72 -3.21 14.93
CA VAL A 109 -7.19 -4.51 14.50
C VAL A 109 -6.60 -5.27 15.69
N ARG A 110 -5.83 -4.61 16.57
CA ARG A 110 -5.28 -5.20 17.79
C ARG A 110 -6.39 -5.78 18.66
N ASP A 111 -7.39 -4.97 18.95
CA ASP A 111 -8.49 -5.34 19.82
C ASP A 111 -9.32 -6.47 19.22
N LYS A 112 -9.62 -6.37 17.91
CA LYS A 112 -10.37 -7.40 17.20
C LYS A 112 -9.60 -8.71 17.11
N ALA A 113 -8.31 -8.66 16.82
CA ALA A 113 -7.46 -9.84 16.69
C ALA A 113 -7.36 -10.63 17.99
N SER A 114 -7.32 -9.94 19.14
CA SER A 114 -7.29 -10.59 20.45
C SER A 114 -8.60 -11.33 20.77
N GLN A 115 -9.74 -10.84 20.26
CA GLN A 115 -11.07 -11.39 20.55
C GLN A 115 -11.49 -12.51 19.60
N VAL A 116 -11.13 -12.41 18.33
CA VAL A 116 -11.74 -13.22 17.25
C VAL A 116 -10.80 -14.29 16.69
N LEU A 117 -9.50 -14.02 16.67
CA LEU A 117 -8.55 -14.96 16.10
C LEU A 117 -8.20 -16.09 17.07
N PRO A 118 -8.32 -17.34 16.64
CA PRO A 118 -7.94 -18.46 17.48
C PRO A 118 -6.44 -18.46 17.76
N PRO A 119 -5.99 -19.13 18.83
CA PRO A 119 -4.57 -19.25 19.15
C PRO A 119 -3.74 -19.82 17.99
N CYS A 120 -2.48 -19.39 17.90
CA CYS A 120 -1.53 -19.89 16.91
C CYS A 120 -0.99 -21.27 17.30
N VAL A 121 -1.87 -22.24 17.44
CA VAL A 121 -1.53 -23.63 17.76
C VAL A 121 -1.69 -24.54 16.54
N PRO A 122 -0.89 -25.61 16.44
CA PRO A 122 -1.08 -26.60 15.38
C PRO A 122 -2.49 -27.20 15.42
N THR A 123 -3.16 -27.26 14.26
CA THR A 123 -4.50 -27.87 14.13
C THR A 123 -4.43 -29.30 13.64
N ALA A 124 -3.27 -29.73 13.16
CA ALA A 124 -2.95 -31.11 12.75
C ALA A 124 -1.42 -31.26 12.70
N PRO A 125 -0.86 -32.50 12.68
CA PRO A 125 0.58 -32.73 12.67
C PRO A 125 1.35 -31.99 11.57
N ASN A 126 0.74 -31.85 10.40
CA ASN A 126 1.34 -31.20 9.22
C ASN A 126 0.85 -29.77 8.98
N LYS A 127 0.10 -29.19 9.91
CA LYS A 127 -0.43 -27.82 9.79
C LYS A 127 0.20 -26.91 10.83
N ARG A 128 0.43 -25.68 10.42
CA ARG A 128 0.86 -24.59 11.30
C ARG A 128 -0.06 -23.40 11.08
N ARG A 129 -0.32 -22.66 12.13
CA ARG A 129 -1.08 -21.41 12.08
C ARG A 129 -0.16 -20.28 12.51
N GLY A 130 -0.15 -19.22 11.73
CA GLY A 130 0.57 -18.00 12.03
C GLY A 130 -0.37 -16.81 12.01
N ARG A 131 0.03 -15.73 12.66
CA ARG A 131 -0.63 -14.42 12.61
C ARG A 131 0.38 -13.42 12.10
N GLY A 132 -0.04 -12.58 11.17
CA GLY A 132 0.78 -11.52 10.62
C GLY A 132 -0.04 -10.26 10.47
N TYR A 133 0.65 -9.13 10.39
CA TYR A 133 0.08 -7.81 10.16
C TYR A 133 0.79 -7.17 8.96
N GLY A 134 0.04 -6.47 8.15
CA GLY A 134 0.55 -5.71 7.03
C GLY A 134 -0.21 -4.41 6.91
N CYS A 135 0.52 -3.32 6.73
CA CYS A 135 -0.01 -1.97 6.63
C CYS A 135 0.53 -1.29 5.39
N MET A 136 -0.27 -0.41 4.81
CA MET A 136 0.20 0.52 3.79
C MET A 136 -0.64 1.78 3.79
N TYR A 137 -0.11 2.87 3.27
CA TYR A 137 -0.91 3.98 2.79
C TYR A 137 -0.86 4.01 1.26
N TYR A 138 -1.82 4.67 0.65
CA TYR A 138 -1.92 4.74 -0.79
C TYR A 138 -2.41 6.12 -1.23
N GLY A 139 -1.67 6.76 -2.13
CA GLY A 139 -2.06 8.05 -2.68
C GLY A 139 -3.32 7.94 -3.55
N ILE A 140 -4.27 8.83 -3.34
CA ILE A 140 -5.49 8.90 -4.14
C ILE A 140 -5.15 9.41 -5.55
N GLY A 141 -5.76 8.79 -6.54
CA GLY A 141 -5.60 9.17 -7.94
C GLY A 141 -4.18 8.92 -8.47
N ASN A 142 -3.84 9.66 -9.51
CA ASN A 142 -2.53 9.59 -10.14
C ASN A 142 -1.59 10.60 -9.49
N THR A 143 -0.88 10.17 -8.45
CA THR A 143 -0.05 11.04 -7.60
C THR A 143 0.86 11.97 -8.40
N GLY A 144 0.68 13.28 -8.23
CA GLY A 144 1.46 14.30 -8.91
C GLY A 144 1.01 14.66 -10.34
N LEU A 145 -0.04 14.00 -10.85
CA LEU A 145 -0.60 14.29 -12.17
C LEU A 145 -2.13 14.49 -12.08
N PRO A 146 -2.71 15.41 -12.86
CA PRO A 146 -4.15 15.52 -12.97
C PRO A 146 -4.77 14.18 -13.42
N ASN A 147 -5.84 13.77 -12.77
CA ASN A 147 -6.59 12.58 -13.11
C ASN A 147 -8.09 12.91 -13.19
N PRO A 148 -8.50 13.72 -14.17
CA PRO A 148 -9.88 14.12 -14.31
C PRO A 148 -10.76 12.95 -14.72
N ALA A 149 -11.94 12.87 -14.13
CA ALA A 149 -13.01 11.98 -14.56
C ALA A 149 -14.14 12.80 -15.17
N GLY A 150 -14.81 12.22 -16.17
CA GLY A 150 -15.99 12.81 -16.79
C GLY A 150 -17.08 11.77 -16.94
N ALA A 151 -18.32 12.24 -16.99
CA ALA A 151 -19.45 11.39 -17.31
C ALA A 151 -20.30 12.07 -18.38
N PHE A 152 -20.78 11.29 -19.33
CA PHE A 152 -21.75 11.72 -20.33
C PHE A 152 -22.99 10.84 -20.21
N VAL A 153 -24.16 11.48 -20.16
CA VAL A 153 -25.46 10.80 -20.06
C VAL A 153 -26.30 11.19 -21.26
N GLU A 154 -26.75 10.22 -22.01
CA GLU A 154 -27.63 10.38 -23.14
C GLU A 154 -28.95 9.65 -22.89
N VAL A 155 -30.07 10.35 -23.01
CA VAL A 155 -31.40 9.73 -22.95
C VAL A 155 -31.88 9.50 -24.38
N LEU A 156 -32.19 8.27 -24.71
CA LEU A 156 -32.64 7.87 -26.02
C LEU A 156 -34.17 8.00 -26.18
N PRO A 157 -34.70 8.02 -27.43
CA PRO A 157 -36.15 8.19 -27.68
C PRO A 157 -37.01 7.06 -27.10
N ASP A 158 -36.45 5.89 -26.83
CA ASP A 158 -37.14 4.78 -26.19
C ASP A 158 -37.10 4.81 -24.65
N ASN A 159 -36.63 5.92 -24.07
CA ASN A 159 -36.41 6.15 -22.65
C ASN A 159 -35.28 5.31 -22.03
N SER A 160 -34.48 4.64 -22.84
CA SER A 160 -33.22 4.05 -22.33
C SER A 160 -32.17 5.13 -22.12
N VAL A 161 -31.16 4.82 -21.31
CA VAL A 161 -30.09 5.76 -20.95
C VAL A 161 -28.73 5.12 -21.26
N ASN A 162 -27.93 5.83 -22.05
CA ASN A 162 -26.52 5.52 -22.22
C ASN A 162 -25.72 6.34 -21.21
N LEU A 163 -24.91 5.65 -20.42
CA LEU A 163 -23.96 6.26 -19.50
C LEU A 163 -22.54 5.92 -19.93
N MET A 164 -21.78 6.92 -20.33
CA MET A 164 -20.34 6.81 -20.58
C MET A 164 -19.58 7.47 -19.44
N VAL A 165 -18.76 6.71 -18.73
CA VAL A 165 -18.02 7.20 -17.57
C VAL A 165 -16.53 6.96 -17.76
N GLY A 166 -15.73 8.00 -17.58
CA GLY A 166 -14.27 7.92 -17.54
C GLY A 166 -13.82 7.70 -16.10
N CYS A 167 -13.88 6.48 -15.62
CA CYS A 167 -13.33 6.12 -14.32
C CYS A 167 -12.37 4.94 -14.47
N ALA A 168 -11.32 4.94 -13.65
CA ALA A 168 -10.53 3.75 -13.37
C ALA A 168 -11.18 3.00 -12.20
N ASP A 169 -10.96 1.67 -12.18
CA ASP A 169 -11.46 0.81 -11.09
C ASP A 169 -10.79 1.10 -9.72
#